data_23de989d501bf7e6a770a9edc89cfa12
#
_entry.id   23de989d501bf7e6a770a9edc89cfa12
#
_cell.length_a   1.000
_cell.length_b   1.000
_cell.length_c   1.000
_cell.angle_alpha   90.00
_cell.angle_beta   90.00
_cell.angle_gamma   90.00
#
_symmetry.space_group_name_H-M   'P 1'
#
loop_
_entity.id
_entity.type
_entity.pdbx_description
1 polymer ?
#
loop_
_entity_poly.entity_id
_entity_poly.type
_entity_poly.pdbx_seq_one_letter_code
_entity_poly.pdbx_strand_id
1 'polypeptide(L)'
;MKDSVLGFRKIREYAPIRYALVFLLFFTVFLFLRRRAIVKRSGGPFFAPFHISYGIFYIHVALCFSRRMIPLKEIKQITYSIFRGRSGGGARYAFYIELRNGKTIPFFFGKSKRNEALVEKLKRNASRYGFKVHDSR
;
A
#
# COMPACT_ATOMS: atom_id res chain seq x y z
N MET A 1 38.85 23.06 -25.30
CA MET A 1 39.41 22.19 -24.24
C MET A 1 38.97 22.57 -22.83
N LYS A 2 38.95 23.87 -22.47
CA LYS A 2 38.50 24.29 -21.15
C LYS A 2 37.01 23.94 -20.90
N ASP A 3 36.14 24.00 -21.91
CA ASP A 3 34.74 23.73 -21.79
C ASP A 3 34.42 22.24 -21.55
N SER A 4 35.23 21.33 -22.13
CA SER A 4 35.03 19.90 -21.88
C SER A 4 35.45 19.47 -20.47
N VAL A 5 36.49 20.11 -19.92
CA VAL A 5 36.90 19.88 -18.51
C VAL A 5 35.88 20.40 -17.55
N LEU A 6 35.27 21.56 -17.80
CA LEU A 6 34.19 22.14 -17.01
C LEU A 6 32.93 21.26 -17.12
N GLY A 7 32.65 20.70 -18.29
CA GLY A 7 31.54 19.76 -18.48
C GLY A 7 31.71 18.49 -17.65
N PHE A 8 32.90 17.92 -17.60
CA PHE A 8 33.21 16.75 -16.77
C PHE A 8 33.07 17.05 -15.27
N ARG A 9 33.49 18.23 -14.81
CA ARG A 9 33.32 18.65 -13.43
C ARG A 9 31.82 18.78 -13.05
N LYS A 10 31.02 19.39 -13.92
CA LYS A 10 29.57 19.49 -13.71
C LYS A 10 28.91 18.11 -13.61
N ILE A 11 29.29 17.18 -14.49
CA ILE A 11 28.75 15.80 -14.43
C ILE A 11 29.14 15.13 -13.12
N ARG A 12 30.36 15.36 -12.65
CA ARG A 12 30.85 14.82 -11.37
C ARG A 12 30.07 15.40 -10.17
N GLU A 13 29.80 16.69 -10.19
CA GLU A 13 29.05 17.37 -9.13
C GLU A 13 27.59 16.88 -9.08
N TYR A 14 26.99 16.54 -10.23
CA TYR A 14 25.62 16.04 -10.32
C TYR A 14 25.53 14.51 -10.23
N ALA A 15 26.63 13.80 -10.07
CA ALA A 15 26.62 12.34 -9.94
C ALA A 15 25.74 11.81 -8.81
N PRO A 16 25.73 12.39 -7.59
CA PRO A 16 24.82 11.96 -6.52
C PRO A 16 23.34 12.08 -6.90
N ILE A 17 22.97 13.18 -7.58
CA ILE A 17 21.60 13.41 -8.06
C ILE A 17 21.21 12.36 -9.10
N ARG A 18 22.15 12.06 -10.01
CA ARG A 18 21.95 11.06 -11.06
C ARG A 18 21.71 9.66 -10.47
N TYR A 19 22.50 9.26 -9.47
CA TYR A 19 22.29 8.00 -8.76
C TYR A 19 20.99 7.98 -8.01
N ALA A 20 20.59 9.09 -7.39
CA ALA A 20 19.31 9.20 -6.70
C ALA A 20 18.13 9.02 -7.66
N LEU A 21 18.20 9.62 -8.86
CA LEU A 21 17.17 9.49 -9.89
C LEU A 21 17.05 8.05 -10.40
N VAL A 22 18.20 7.40 -10.65
CA VAL A 22 18.23 6.00 -11.09
C VAL A 22 17.64 5.10 -10.00
N PHE A 23 18.04 5.30 -8.75
CA PHE A 23 17.51 4.55 -7.61
C PHE A 23 16.00 4.74 -7.49
N LEU A 24 15.51 5.98 -7.61
CA LEU A 24 14.09 6.28 -7.55
C LEU A 24 13.31 5.57 -8.67
N LEU A 25 13.88 5.54 -9.89
CA LEU A 25 13.28 4.84 -11.01
C LEU A 25 13.18 3.32 -10.73
N PHE A 26 14.25 2.69 -10.30
CA PHE A 26 14.25 1.27 -9.94
C PHE A 26 13.27 0.97 -8.81
N PHE A 27 13.24 1.83 -7.80
CA PHE A 27 12.31 1.66 -6.67
C PHE A 27 10.86 1.74 -7.14
N THR A 28 10.53 2.71 -8.01
CA THR A 28 9.19 2.85 -8.58
C THR A 28 8.79 1.62 -9.39
N VAL A 29 9.67 1.12 -10.25
CA VAL A 29 9.44 -0.10 -11.03
C VAL A 29 9.26 -1.30 -10.10
N PHE A 30 10.08 -1.41 -9.07
CA PHE A 30 9.98 -2.47 -8.06
C PHE A 30 8.60 -2.46 -7.38
N LEU A 31 8.12 -1.30 -6.94
CA LEU A 31 6.81 -1.17 -6.31
C LEU A 31 5.68 -1.53 -7.27
N PHE A 32 5.79 -1.11 -8.52
CA PHE A 32 4.81 -1.44 -9.55
C PHE A 32 4.72 -2.95 -9.78
N LEU A 33 5.87 -3.61 -9.96
CA LEU A 33 5.92 -5.05 -10.17
C LEU A 33 5.40 -5.82 -8.96
N ARG A 34 5.72 -5.34 -7.77
CA ARG A 34 5.24 -5.92 -6.51
C ARG A 34 3.72 -5.86 -6.41
N ARG A 35 3.13 -4.71 -6.74
CA ARG A 35 1.68 -4.54 -6.78
C ARG A 35 1.04 -5.43 -7.84
N ARG A 36 1.60 -5.45 -9.04
CA ARG A 36 1.10 -6.28 -10.15
C ARG A 36 1.09 -7.76 -9.79
N ALA A 37 2.13 -8.23 -9.13
CA ALA A 37 2.22 -9.64 -8.72
C ALA A 37 1.10 -10.04 -7.77
N ILE A 38 0.81 -9.23 -6.75
CA ILE A 38 -0.25 -9.53 -5.81
C ILE A 38 -1.65 -9.39 -6.42
N VAL A 39 -1.86 -8.38 -7.26
CA VAL A 39 -3.13 -8.17 -7.97
C VAL A 39 -3.44 -9.37 -8.87
N LYS A 40 -2.45 -9.87 -9.57
CA LYS A 40 -2.59 -11.06 -10.43
C LYS A 40 -3.01 -12.29 -9.63
N ARG A 41 -2.45 -12.47 -8.44
CA ARG A 41 -2.82 -13.57 -7.54
C ARG A 41 -4.22 -13.42 -6.97
N SER A 42 -4.60 -12.20 -6.61
CA SER A 42 -5.91 -11.94 -6.00
C SER A 42 -7.06 -11.99 -7.00
N GLY A 43 -6.79 -11.75 -8.28
CA GLY A 43 -7.81 -11.63 -9.31
C GLY A 43 -8.66 -10.36 -9.22
N GLY A 44 -8.31 -9.43 -8.32
CA GLY A 44 -9.05 -8.19 -8.10
C GLY A 44 -8.60 -7.02 -8.96
N PRO A 45 -9.27 -5.85 -8.83
CA PRO A 45 -8.89 -4.65 -9.56
C PRO A 45 -7.49 -4.14 -9.17
N PHE A 46 -6.71 -3.71 -10.15
CA PHE A 46 -5.34 -3.23 -9.91
C PHE A 46 -5.29 -2.01 -8.96
N PHE A 47 -6.23 -1.10 -9.08
CA PHE A 47 -6.24 0.12 -8.27
C PHE A 47 -6.92 -0.03 -6.91
N ALA A 48 -7.53 -1.17 -6.62
CA ALA A 48 -8.09 -1.43 -5.30
C ALA A 48 -6.97 -1.61 -4.27
N PRO A 49 -7.10 -1.05 -3.06
CA PRO A 49 -6.07 -1.20 -2.03
C PRO A 49 -6.02 -2.61 -1.45
N PHE A 50 -7.13 -3.33 -1.49
CA PHE A 50 -7.23 -4.71 -1.02
C PHE A 50 -8.31 -5.46 -1.81
N HIS A 51 -8.27 -6.77 -1.73
CA HIS A 51 -9.28 -7.63 -2.34
C HIS A 51 -9.41 -8.93 -1.54
N ILE A 52 -10.62 -9.43 -1.44
CA ILE A 52 -10.90 -10.69 -0.76
C ILE A 52 -11.39 -11.71 -1.79
N SER A 53 -10.69 -12.82 -1.92
CA SER A 53 -11.08 -13.92 -2.79
C SER A 53 -10.53 -15.24 -2.27
N TYR A 54 -11.26 -16.33 -2.51
CA TYR A 54 -10.85 -17.68 -2.10
C TYR A 54 -10.50 -17.81 -0.61
N GLY A 55 -11.18 -17.06 0.26
CA GLY A 55 -10.92 -17.09 1.70
C GLY A 55 -9.63 -16.42 2.13
N ILE A 56 -9.05 -15.57 1.29
CA ILE A 56 -7.80 -14.86 1.55
C ILE A 56 -8.01 -13.37 1.37
N PHE A 57 -7.47 -12.59 2.31
CA PHE A 57 -7.42 -11.13 2.24
C PHE A 57 -6.10 -10.73 1.58
N TYR A 58 -6.18 -10.14 0.39
CA TYR A 58 -5.01 -9.68 -0.36
C TYR A 58 -4.82 -8.18 -0.18
N ILE A 59 -3.62 -7.77 0.22
CA ILE A 59 -3.24 -6.36 0.33
C ILE A 59 -2.51 -5.95 -0.95
N HIS A 60 -3.14 -5.10 -1.74
CA HIS A 60 -2.57 -4.65 -3.03
C HIS A 60 -1.56 -3.52 -2.86
N VAL A 61 -1.53 -2.86 -1.70
CA VAL A 61 -0.63 -1.74 -1.45
C VAL A 61 0.83 -2.19 -1.49
N ALA A 62 1.61 -1.61 -2.40
CA ALA A 62 2.99 -2.03 -2.65
C ALA A 62 3.93 -1.73 -1.48
N LEU A 63 3.63 -0.68 -0.69
CA LEU A 63 4.45 -0.28 0.46
C LEU A 63 4.18 -1.09 1.72
N CYS A 64 3.27 -2.06 1.68
CA CYS A 64 3.07 -3.01 2.77
C CYS A 64 4.19 -4.05 2.73
N PHE A 65 5.12 -4.00 3.67
CA PHE A 65 6.26 -4.92 3.77
C PHE A 65 6.01 -6.12 4.68
N SER A 66 4.83 -6.16 5.33
CA SER A 66 4.36 -7.31 6.10
C SER A 66 3.67 -8.33 5.18
N ARG A 67 3.03 -9.34 5.76
CA ARG A 67 2.24 -10.30 4.98
C ARG A 67 1.19 -9.59 4.14
N ARG A 68 1.09 -9.95 2.86
CA ARG A 68 0.13 -9.38 1.92
C ARG A 68 -0.99 -10.35 1.55
N MET A 69 -0.86 -11.59 1.93
CA MET A 69 -1.88 -12.64 1.74
C MET A 69 -2.19 -13.22 3.12
N ILE A 70 -3.39 -12.94 3.62
CA ILE A 70 -3.79 -13.32 4.97
C ILE A 70 -5.05 -14.17 4.89
N PRO A 71 -5.01 -15.44 5.31
CA PRO A 71 -6.23 -16.23 5.39
C PRO A 71 -7.25 -15.59 6.31
N LEU A 72 -8.51 -15.52 5.89
CA LEU A 72 -9.58 -14.89 6.69
C LEU A 72 -9.72 -15.52 8.06
N LYS A 73 -9.41 -16.81 8.20
CA LYS A 73 -9.44 -17.53 9.47
C LYS A 73 -8.47 -16.98 10.51
N GLU A 74 -7.36 -16.38 10.07
CA GLU A 74 -6.34 -15.83 10.96
C GLU A 74 -6.66 -14.40 11.42
N ILE A 75 -7.65 -13.75 10.84
CA ILE A 75 -8.01 -12.38 11.17
C ILE A 75 -8.94 -12.37 12.37
N LYS A 76 -8.54 -11.68 13.43
CA LYS A 76 -9.37 -11.47 14.62
C LYS A 76 -10.28 -10.27 14.42
N GLN A 77 -9.73 -9.13 14.03
CA GLN A 77 -10.47 -7.90 13.77
C GLN A 77 -9.66 -6.96 12.89
N ILE A 78 -10.34 -6.02 12.26
CA ILE A 78 -9.73 -4.93 11.50
C ILE A 78 -10.16 -3.62 12.12
N THR A 79 -9.18 -2.78 12.47
CA THR A 79 -9.42 -1.44 12.99
C THR A 79 -8.92 -0.44 11.95
N TYR A 80 -9.70 0.59 11.68
CA TYR A 80 -9.25 1.63 10.76
C TYR A 80 -9.50 3.02 11.33
N SER A 81 -8.71 3.98 10.87
CA SER A 81 -8.87 5.39 11.17
C SER A 81 -8.68 6.21 9.90
N ILE A 82 -9.21 7.41 9.91
CA ILE A 82 -9.06 8.35 8.80
C ILE A 82 -8.23 9.51 9.31
N PHE A 83 -7.15 9.84 8.59
CA PHE A 83 -6.30 10.97 8.95
C PHE A 83 -6.00 11.83 7.72
N ARG A 84 -5.69 13.11 7.96
CA ARG A 84 -5.28 14.04 6.92
C ARG A 84 -3.78 14.24 6.97
N GLY A 85 -3.13 14.19 5.79
CA GLY A 85 -1.71 14.49 5.69
C GLY A 85 -1.41 15.97 5.92
N ARG A 86 -0.21 16.26 6.45
CA ARG A 86 0.22 17.63 6.75
C ARG A 86 0.43 18.52 5.53
N SER A 87 0.63 17.94 4.36
CA SER A 87 1.03 18.66 3.14
C SER A 87 -0.14 18.94 2.19
N GLY A 88 -1.38 19.04 2.70
CA GLY A 88 -2.54 19.31 1.85
C GLY A 88 -2.96 18.14 0.95
N GLY A 89 -2.32 17.01 1.04
CA GLY A 89 -2.81 15.77 0.45
C GLY A 89 -4.09 15.34 1.13
N GLY A 90 -5.05 14.81 0.38
CA GLY A 90 -6.36 14.42 0.90
C GLY A 90 -6.30 13.44 2.06
N ALA A 91 -7.46 13.17 2.65
CA ALA A 91 -7.57 12.20 3.74
C ALA A 91 -7.13 10.79 3.30
N ARG A 92 -6.60 10.03 4.25
CA ARG A 92 -6.12 8.66 4.02
C ARG A 92 -6.69 7.72 5.07
N TYR A 93 -6.84 6.47 4.68
CA TYR A 93 -7.18 5.40 5.60
C TYR A 93 -5.91 4.77 6.16
N ALA A 94 -5.90 4.51 7.47
CA ALA A 94 -4.93 3.66 8.13
C ALA A 94 -5.66 2.40 8.58
N PHE A 95 -5.31 1.26 8.02
CA PHE A 95 -5.89 -0.04 8.37
C PHE A 95 -4.91 -0.86 9.20
N TYR A 96 -5.43 -1.47 10.24
CA TYR A 96 -4.67 -2.35 11.11
C TYR A 96 -5.41 -3.69 11.19
N ILE A 97 -4.82 -4.72 10.59
CA ILE A 97 -5.36 -6.08 10.63
C ILE A 97 -4.74 -6.79 11.83
N GLU A 98 -5.56 -7.03 12.85
CA GLU A 98 -5.14 -7.77 14.04
C GLU A 98 -5.38 -9.25 13.81
N LEU A 99 -4.31 -10.03 13.90
CA LEU A 99 -4.35 -11.47 13.74
C LEU A 99 -4.64 -12.16 15.08
N ARG A 100 -5.16 -13.37 15.02
CA ARG A 100 -5.46 -14.17 16.23
C ARG A 100 -4.21 -14.51 17.04
N ASN A 101 -3.02 -14.50 16.42
CA ASN A 101 -1.75 -14.72 17.11
C ASN A 101 -1.21 -13.47 17.83
N GLY A 102 -1.93 -12.36 17.80
CA GLY A 102 -1.54 -11.10 18.44
C GLY A 102 -0.74 -10.15 17.54
N LYS A 103 -0.32 -10.57 16.35
CA LYS A 103 0.39 -9.70 15.43
C LYS A 103 -0.58 -8.75 14.72
N THR A 104 -0.13 -7.54 14.41
CA THR A 104 -0.90 -6.53 13.70
C THR A 104 -0.19 -6.18 12.39
N ILE A 105 -0.94 -6.16 11.29
CA ILE A 105 -0.41 -5.79 9.98
C ILE A 105 -1.02 -4.45 9.60
N PRO A 106 -0.21 -3.37 9.55
CA PRO A 106 -0.68 -2.06 9.12
C PRO A 106 -0.55 -1.89 7.61
N PHE A 107 -1.50 -1.19 7.02
CA PHE A 107 -1.35 -0.68 5.66
C PHE A 107 -2.18 0.59 5.48
N PHE A 108 -1.80 1.41 4.50
CA PHE A 108 -2.36 2.73 4.32
C PHE A 108 -2.76 2.92 2.85
N PHE A 109 -3.87 3.62 2.62
CA PHE A 109 -4.30 3.96 1.26
C PHE A 109 -5.13 5.24 1.26
N GLY A 110 -5.26 5.86 0.08
CA GLY A 110 -5.97 7.13 -0.06
C GLY A 110 -7.48 6.97 0.15
N LYS A 111 -8.11 8.02 0.68
CA LYS A 111 -9.55 8.10 0.79
C LYS A 111 -10.12 8.65 -0.51
N SER A 112 -10.81 7.81 -1.28
CA SER A 112 -11.52 8.17 -2.50
C SER A 112 -12.93 7.57 -2.44
N LYS A 113 -13.82 8.03 -3.32
CA LYS A 113 -15.17 7.47 -3.38
C LYS A 113 -15.16 5.96 -3.62
N ARG A 114 -14.26 5.50 -4.48
CA ARG A 114 -14.07 4.07 -4.78
C ARG A 114 -13.62 3.29 -3.55
N ASN A 115 -12.63 3.83 -2.82
CA ASN A 115 -12.11 3.19 -1.62
C ASN A 115 -13.12 3.25 -0.46
N GLU A 116 -13.88 4.33 -0.33
CA GLU A 116 -14.98 4.40 0.64
C GLU A 116 -16.01 3.30 0.39
N ALA A 117 -16.38 3.09 -0.86
CA ALA A 117 -17.32 2.01 -1.23
C ALA A 117 -16.78 0.63 -0.85
N LEU A 118 -15.47 0.40 -1.06
CA LEU A 118 -14.81 -0.85 -0.66
C LEU A 118 -14.84 -1.05 0.85
N VAL A 119 -14.57 -0.01 1.62
CA VAL A 119 -14.59 -0.07 3.09
C VAL A 119 -15.99 -0.34 3.59
N GLU A 120 -17.02 0.31 3.04
CA GLU A 120 -18.40 0.07 3.40
C GLU A 120 -18.84 -1.37 3.06
N LYS A 121 -18.42 -1.88 1.91
CA LYS A 121 -18.68 -3.27 1.53
C LYS A 121 -18.01 -4.24 2.49
N LEU A 122 -16.78 -3.96 2.91
CA LEU A 122 -16.06 -4.76 3.89
C LEU A 122 -16.81 -4.80 5.23
N LYS A 123 -17.26 -3.64 5.72
CA LYS A 123 -18.04 -3.56 6.96
C LYS A 123 -19.31 -4.39 6.89
N ARG A 124 -20.06 -4.30 5.79
CA ARG A 124 -21.30 -5.05 5.61
C ARG A 124 -21.10 -6.55 5.58
N ASN A 125 -19.98 -7.00 5.04
CA ASN A 125 -19.67 -8.42 4.86
C ASN A 125 -18.77 -8.99 5.97
N ALA A 126 -18.35 -8.19 6.94
CA ALA A 126 -17.39 -8.60 7.97
C ALA A 126 -17.88 -9.82 8.78
N SER A 127 -19.15 -9.84 9.15
CA SER A 127 -19.73 -10.97 9.88
C SER A 127 -19.66 -12.27 9.07
N ARG A 128 -19.85 -12.19 7.75
CA ARG A 128 -19.75 -13.33 6.85
C ARG A 128 -18.31 -13.87 6.78
N TYR A 129 -17.32 -13.00 6.92
CA TYR A 129 -15.90 -13.39 6.92
C TYR A 129 -15.40 -13.86 8.29
N GLY A 130 -16.18 -13.67 9.34
CA GLY A 130 -15.85 -14.14 10.69
C GLY A 130 -15.01 -13.19 11.53
N PHE A 131 -14.93 -11.90 11.17
CA PHE A 131 -14.23 -10.90 11.96
C PHE A 131 -15.04 -9.60 12.06
N LYS A 132 -14.63 -8.71 12.95
CA LYS A 132 -15.24 -7.40 13.13
C LYS A 132 -14.39 -6.32 12.51
N VAL A 133 -15.03 -5.28 11.98
CA VAL A 133 -14.38 -4.09 11.45
C VAL A 133 -14.81 -2.89 12.28
N HIS A 134 -13.85 -2.22 12.90
CA HIS A 134 -14.09 -1.09 13.81
C HIS A 134 -13.48 0.20 13.27
N ASP A 135 -14.22 1.29 13.42
CA ASP A 135 -13.69 2.64 13.26
C ASP A 135 -13.11 3.06 14.62
N SER A 136 -11.82 3.44 14.64
CA SER A 136 -11.11 3.79 15.89
C SER A 136 -11.32 5.23 16.35
N ARG A 137 -12.26 5.96 15.77
CA ARG A 137 -12.54 7.34 16.19
C ARG A 137 -12.95 7.47 17.64
#